data_4b24c6a3f9ecaa47fb68d48962d36c2e
#
_entry.id   4b24c6a3f9ecaa47fb68d48962d36c2e
#
_cell.length_a   1.000
_cell.length_b   1.000
_cell.length_c   1.000
_cell.angle_alpha   90.00
_cell.angle_beta   90.00
_cell.angle_gamma   90.00
#
_symmetry.space_group_name_H-M   'P 1'
#
loop_
_entity.id
_entity.type
_entity.pdbx_description
1 polymer ?
#
loop_
_entity_poly.entity_id
_entity_poly.type
_entity_poly.pdbx_seq_one_letter_code
_entity_poly.pdbx_strand_id
1 'polypeptide(L)'
;ISLMKDGVVILNFARDVLVNQEDIVDALVSEKVRSYVTDFPTKEIVGVRGAIVIPHLGASTEESEDNCAKMAVAEVMDYLQNGNITHSVNYPDCDMGVKGSGARITILHRNIRICWDSLQHFWQARE
;
A
#
# COMPACT_ATOMS: atom_id res chain seq x y z
N ILE A 1 1.48 -20.18 -11.46
CA ILE A 1 2.81 -20.79 -11.63
C ILE A 1 2.88 -21.55 -12.96
N SER A 2 1.85 -22.31 -13.34
CA SER A 2 1.83 -23.15 -14.56
C SER A 2 2.15 -22.40 -15.86
N LEU A 3 1.73 -21.14 -15.98
CA LEU A 3 1.96 -20.28 -17.16
C LEU A 3 3.36 -19.63 -17.18
N MET A 4 4.14 -19.77 -16.12
CA MET A 4 5.48 -19.21 -16.06
C MET A 4 6.46 -20.08 -16.83
N LYS A 5 7.63 -19.50 -17.20
CA LYS A 5 8.74 -20.25 -17.81
C LYS A 5 9.31 -21.26 -16.82
N ASP A 6 9.83 -22.37 -17.33
CA ASP A 6 10.52 -23.34 -16.51
C ASP A 6 11.81 -22.74 -15.94
N GLY A 7 12.12 -23.07 -14.69
CA GLY A 7 13.30 -22.55 -14.00
C GLY A 7 13.20 -21.08 -13.60
N VAL A 8 11.98 -20.52 -13.51
CA VAL A 8 11.78 -19.14 -13.08
C VAL A 8 12.25 -18.91 -11.64
N VAL A 9 12.67 -17.70 -11.35
CA VAL A 9 12.93 -17.22 -9.99
C VAL A 9 11.78 -16.31 -9.56
N ILE A 10 11.20 -16.59 -8.41
CA ILE A 10 10.11 -15.79 -7.84
C ILE A 10 10.64 -15.07 -6.61
N LEU A 11 10.35 -13.77 -6.51
CA LEU A 11 10.66 -12.93 -5.35
C LEU A 11 9.36 -12.46 -4.73
N ASN A 12 9.16 -12.70 -3.45
CA ASN A 12 7.99 -12.23 -2.71
C ASN A 12 8.41 -11.50 -1.43
N PHE A 13 8.49 -10.18 -1.51
CA PHE A 13 8.73 -9.27 -0.38
C PHE A 13 7.50 -8.42 -0.06
N ALA A 14 6.34 -8.81 -0.57
CA ALA A 14 5.11 -8.04 -0.41
C ALA A 14 4.24 -8.57 0.74
N ARG A 15 3.69 -9.78 0.60
CA ARG A 15 2.89 -10.44 1.66
C ARG A 15 2.92 -11.97 1.46
N ASP A 16 2.85 -12.70 2.57
CA ASP A 16 2.81 -14.16 2.61
C ASP A 16 1.62 -14.76 1.86
N VAL A 17 0.45 -14.17 2.04
CA VAL A 17 -0.82 -14.63 1.46
C VAL A 17 -0.91 -14.54 -0.06
N LEU A 18 0.06 -13.88 -0.73
CA LEU A 18 0.07 -13.74 -2.19
C LEU A 18 0.50 -15.01 -2.91
N VAL A 19 1.16 -15.91 -2.23
CA VAL A 19 1.67 -17.17 -2.78
C VAL A 19 1.15 -18.33 -1.96
N ASN A 20 0.45 -19.26 -2.61
CA ASN A 20 0.03 -20.50 -1.96
C ASN A 20 1.26 -21.33 -1.61
N GLN A 21 1.38 -21.71 -0.34
CA GLN A 21 2.57 -22.39 0.18
C GLN A 21 2.74 -23.80 -0.38
N GLU A 22 1.67 -24.56 -0.53
CA GLU A 22 1.71 -25.91 -1.10
C GLU A 22 2.13 -25.85 -2.57
N ASP A 23 1.51 -24.97 -3.35
CA ASP A 23 1.79 -24.81 -4.76
C ASP A 23 3.25 -24.39 -5.04
N ILE A 24 3.82 -23.53 -4.20
CA ILE A 24 5.21 -23.08 -4.39
C ILE A 24 6.21 -24.16 -3.99
N VAL A 25 5.92 -24.94 -2.96
CA VAL A 25 6.74 -26.10 -2.57
C VAL A 25 6.74 -27.14 -3.69
N ASP A 26 5.59 -27.49 -4.23
CA ASP A 26 5.46 -28.43 -5.35
C ASP A 26 6.20 -27.92 -6.60
N ALA A 27 6.12 -26.62 -6.87
CA ALA A 27 6.82 -26.00 -7.99
C ALA A 27 8.35 -25.98 -7.82
N LEU A 28 8.85 -25.88 -6.59
CA LEU A 28 10.28 -26.01 -6.28
C LEU A 28 10.74 -27.45 -6.41
N VAL A 29 9.97 -28.40 -5.91
CA VAL A 29 10.29 -29.83 -5.96
C VAL A 29 10.30 -30.33 -7.41
N SER A 30 9.35 -29.86 -8.23
CA SER A 30 9.28 -30.21 -9.67
C SER A 30 10.27 -29.42 -10.55
N GLU A 31 11.08 -28.55 -9.97
CA GLU A 31 12.01 -27.64 -10.67
C GLU A 31 11.32 -26.66 -11.65
N LYS A 32 9.99 -26.56 -11.65
CA LYS A 32 9.25 -25.54 -12.39
C LYS A 32 9.66 -24.13 -11.93
N VAL A 33 9.85 -23.96 -10.63
CA VAL A 33 10.48 -22.79 -10.01
C VAL A 33 11.88 -23.19 -9.55
N ARG A 34 12.90 -22.51 -10.07
CA ARG A 34 14.30 -22.75 -9.69
C ARG A 34 14.60 -22.23 -8.30
N SER A 35 14.07 -21.05 -7.97
CA SER A 35 14.27 -20.44 -6.66
C SER A 35 13.08 -19.57 -6.28
N TYR A 36 12.72 -19.62 -5.00
CA TYR A 36 11.75 -18.75 -4.38
C TYR A 36 12.41 -18.00 -3.25
N VAL A 37 12.48 -16.68 -3.35
CA VAL A 37 13.08 -15.80 -2.33
C VAL A 37 11.97 -15.03 -1.63
N THR A 38 11.91 -15.12 -0.31
CA THR A 38 10.88 -14.46 0.49
C THR A 38 11.42 -14.04 1.86
N ASP A 39 10.83 -13.00 2.41
CA ASP A 39 11.04 -12.57 3.80
C ASP A 39 9.87 -12.96 4.73
N PHE A 40 9.03 -13.91 4.27
CA PHE A 40 7.94 -14.50 5.05
C PHE A 40 8.24 -15.98 5.34
N PRO A 41 8.99 -16.28 6.42
CA PRO A 41 9.30 -17.65 6.79
C PRO A 41 8.03 -18.39 7.22
N THR A 42 7.72 -19.48 6.53
CA THR A 42 6.68 -20.42 6.93
C THR A 42 7.31 -21.80 7.18
N LYS A 43 6.62 -22.63 7.94
CA LYS A 43 7.12 -23.99 8.26
C LYS A 43 7.26 -24.85 7.03
N GLU A 44 6.40 -24.63 6.05
CA GLU A 44 6.32 -25.39 4.81
C GLU A 44 7.51 -25.11 3.89
N ILE A 45 8.06 -23.88 3.96
CA ILE A 45 9.06 -23.40 3.00
C ILE A 45 10.48 -23.46 3.55
N VAL A 46 10.63 -23.38 4.87
CA VAL A 46 11.94 -23.42 5.52
C VAL A 46 12.58 -24.79 5.32
N GLY A 47 13.77 -24.82 4.71
CA GLY A 47 14.52 -26.04 4.41
C GLY A 47 14.19 -26.69 3.07
N VAL A 48 13.23 -26.16 2.31
CA VAL A 48 12.95 -26.65 0.95
C VAL A 48 14.08 -26.22 0.01
N ARG A 49 14.58 -27.17 -0.80
CA ARG A 49 15.61 -26.88 -1.80
C ARG A 49 15.11 -25.83 -2.79
N GLY A 50 15.91 -24.79 -3.00
CA GLY A 50 15.55 -23.67 -3.88
C GLY A 50 14.77 -22.54 -3.18
N ALA A 51 14.29 -22.76 -1.96
CA ALA A 51 13.75 -21.67 -1.14
C ALA A 51 14.89 -20.92 -0.44
N ILE A 52 14.86 -19.60 -0.54
CA ILE A 52 15.77 -18.67 0.17
C ILE A 52 14.90 -17.79 1.03
N VAL A 53 15.02 -17.98 2.34
CA VAL A 53 14.23 -17.23 3.33
C VAL A 53 15.14 -16.27 4.05
N ILE A 54 14.74 -15.01 4.09
CA ILE A 54 15.47 -13.95 4.78
C ILE A 54 14.61 -13.32 5.87
N PRO A 55 15.16 -12.63 6.86
CA PRO A 55 14.39 -11.91 7.86
C PRO A 55 13.56 -10.78 7.24
N HIS A 56 12.34 -10.56 7.76
CA HIS A 56 11.45 -9.48 7.33
C HIS A 56 11.85 -8.15 8.00
N LEU A 57 12.84 -7.47 7.44
CA LEU A 57 13.45 -6.26 8.01
C LEU A 57 13.37 -5.03 7.10
N GLY A 58 12.59 -5.09 6.02
CA GLY A 58 12.56 -4.03 5.01
C GLY A 58 12.19 -2.64 5.54
N ALA A 59 11.37 -2.57 6.60
CA ALA A 59 10.98 -1.31 7.24
C ALA A 59 11.57 -1.16 8.67
N SER A 60 12.41 -2.09 9.13
CA SER A 60 12.91 -2.15 10.50
C SER A 60 14.35 -1.64 10.61
N THR A 61 14.67 -0.60 9.87
CA THR A 61 15.92 0.16 10.07
C THR A 61 15.63 1.43 10.84
N GLU A 62 16.56 1.90 11.65
CA GLU A 62 16.43 3.15 12.41
C GLU A 62 16.02 4.33 11.53
N GLU A 63 16.65 4.45 10.36
CA GLU A 63 16.30 5.49 9.38
C GLU A 63 14.88 5.34 8.85
N SER A 64 14.44 4.12 8.58
CA SER A 64 13.09 3.85 8.07
C SER A 64 12.02 4.16 9.11
N GLU A 65 12.23 3.75 10.35
CA GLU A 65 11.33 4.02 11.48
C GLU A 65 11.19 5.52 11.73
N ASP A 66 12.31 6.25 11.78
CA ASP A 66 12.37 7.70 11.92
C ASP A 66 11.63 8.42 10.79
N ASN A 67 11.85 8.01 9.54
CA ASN A 67 11.19 8.62 8.40
C ASN A 67 9.69 8.33 8.39
N CYS A 68 9.27 7.11 8.70
CA CYS A 68 7.85 6.77 8.84
C CYS A 68 7.16 7.61 9.90
N ALA A 69 7.78 7.80 11.06
CA ALA A 69 7.22 8.62 12.13
C ALA A 69 7.08 10.09 11.70
N LYS A 70 8.11 10.66 11.09
CA LYS A 70 8.09 12.05 10.60
C LYS A 70 7.03 12.27 9.51
N MET A 71 6.94 11.34 8.55
CA MET A 71 5.95 11.40 7.48
C MET A 71 4.53 11.29 8.02
N ALA A 72 4.26 10.33 8.91
CA ALA A 72 2.94 10.15 9.50
C ALA A 72 2.48 11.39 10.27
N VAL A 73 3.36 12.01 11.06
CA VAL A 73 3.06 13.25 11.78
C VAL A 73 2.79 14.39 10.81
N ALA A 74 3.60 14.55 9.77
CA ALA A 74 3.43 15.61 8.78
C ALA A 74 2.09 15.48 8.03
N GLU A 75 1.71 14.27 7.62
CA GLU A 75 0.44 14.00 6.94
C GLU A 75 -0.76 14.26 7.84
N VAL A 76 -0.73 13.83 9.11
CA VAL A 76 -1.80 14.10 10.08
C VAL A 76 -1.92 15.59 10.36
N MET A 77 -0.80 16.31 10.52
CA MET A 77 -0.81 17.76 10.71
C MET A 77 -1.36 18.49 9.50
N ASP A 78 -0.97 18.09 8.30
CA ASP A 78 -1.49 18.70 7.06
C ASP A 78 -3.00 18.47 6.92
N TYR A 79 -3.48 17.27 7.23
CA TYR A 79 -4.92 16.99 7.27
C TYR A 79 -5.66 17.86 8.28
N LEU A 80 -5.15 17.97 9.51
CA LEU A 80 -5.81 18.74 10.57
C LEU A 80 -5.76 20.25 10.33
N GLN A 81 -4.68 20.76 9.78
CA GLN A 81 -4.49 22.19 9.54
C GLN A 81 -5.08 22.64 8.22
N ASN A 82 -4.92 21.87 7.18
CA ASN A 82 -5.23 22.25 5.80
C ASN A 82 -6.38 21.45 5.19
N GLY A 83 -6.73 20.28 5.73
CA GLY A 83 -7.73 19.38 5.16
C GLY A 83 -7.23 18.58 3.98
N ASN A 84 -5.93 18.56 3.72
CA ASN A 84 -5.32 17.79 2.65
C ASN A 84 -5.33 16.30 2.99
N ILE A 85 -5.47 15.46 1.98
CA ILE A 85 -5.42 13.99 2.09
C ILE A 85 -4.32 13.52 1.15
N THR A 86 -3.26 12.94 1.71
CA THR A 86 -2.14 12.39 0.97
C THR A 86 -1.85 10.98 1.44
N HIS A 87 -1.45 10.10 0.53
CA HIS A 87 -1.09 8.70 0.78
C HIS A 87 -2.16 7.88 1.54
N SER A 88 -3.43 8.27 1.44
CA SER A 88 -4.53 7.53 2.08
C SER A 88 -4.79 6.20 1.36
N VAL A 89 -5.00 5.12 2.12
CA VAL A 89 -5.31 3.80 1.55
C VAL A 89 -6.76 3.66 1.10
N ASN A 90 -7.66 4.54 1.54
CA ASN A 90 -9.10 4.42 1.32
C ASN A 90 -9.75 5.66 0.69
N TYR A 91 -9.00 6.75 0.53
CA TYR A 91 -9.42 7.98 -0.15
C TYR A 91 -8.41 8.35 -1.23
N PRO A 92 -8.86 8.95 -2.34
CA PRO A 92 -7.94 9.53 -3.31
C PRO A 92 -7.22 10.73 -2.71
N ASP A 93 -6.03 11.02 -3.22
CA ASP A 93 -5.30 12.21 -2.83
C ASP A 93 -6.08 13.48 -3.18
N CYS A 94 -6.11 14.41 -2.23
CA CYS A 94 -6.74 15.71 -2.37
C CYS A 94 -5.85 16.76 -1.73
N ASP A 95 -5.10 17.48 -2.53
CA ASP A 95 -4.24 18.56 -2.08
C ASP A 95 -4.85 19.92 -2.50
N MET A 96 -5.22 20.70 -1.50
CA MET A 96 -5.75 22.05 -1.66
C MET A 96 -4.74 23.13 -1.23
N GLY A 97 -3.49 22.74 -1.02
CA GLY A 97 -2.44 23.61 -0.52
C GLY A 97 -2.65 24.07 0.93
N VAL A 98 -1.92 25.09 1.35
CA VAL A 98 -2.02 25.66 2.69
C VAL A 98 -3.32 26.45 2.86
N LYS A 99 -4.03 26.22 3.97
CA LYS A 99 -5.27 26.94 4.28
C LYS A 99 -4.99 28.43 4.53
N GLY A 100 -5.62 29.28 3.75
CA GLY A 100 -5.65 30.72 3.99
C GLY A 100 -6.65 31.13 5.10
N SER A 101 -7.01 32.40 5.13
CA SER A 101 -7.97 32.96 6.12
C SER A 101 -9.42 32.54 5.89
N GLY A 102 -9.74 31.96 4.75
CA GLY A 102 -11.10 31.50 4.39
C GLY A 102 -11.48 30.16 5.00
N ALA A 103 -12.77 29.85 4.93
CA ALA A 103 -13.27 28.51 5.25
C ALA A 103 -13.01 27.53 4.10
N ARG A 104 -12.79 26.26 4.43
CA ARG A 104 -12.73 25.14 3.48
C ARG A 104 -13.82 24.14 3.77
N ILE A 105 -14.40 23.60 2.73
CA ILE A 105 -15.37 22.51 2.81
C ILE A 105 -14.83 21.36 1.96
N THR A 106 -14.60 20.24 2.60
CA THR A 106 -14.21 18.99 1.94
C THR A 106 -15.38 18.02 1.99
N ILE A 107 -15.82 17.52 0.84
CA ILE A 107 -16.91 16.56 0.74
C ILE A 107 -16.32 15.19 0.39
N LEU A 108 -16.45 14.26 1.31
CA LEU A 108 -16.08 12.86 1.12
C LEU A 108 -17.35 12.08 0.75
N HIS A 109 -17.36 11.48 -0.44
CA HIS A 109 -18.54 10.75 -0.89
C HIS A 109 -18.15 9.42 -1.56
N ARG A 110 -19.09 8.47 -1.59
CA ARG A 110 -18.95 7.18 -2.25
C ARG A 110 -20.08 7.01 -3.26
N ASN A 111 -19.74 6.85 -4.55
CA ASN A 111 -20.67 6.58 -5.65
C ASN A 111 -21.84 7.59 -5.83
N ILE A 112 -21.67 8.82 -5.37
CA ILE A 112 -22.66 9.88 -5.55
C ILE A 112 -22.16 10.78 -6.69
N ARG A 113 -22.92 10.89 -7.77
CA ARG A 113 -22.71 11.96 -8.75
C ARG A 113 -23.08 13.27 -8.07
N ILE A 114 -22.10 14.04 -7.67
CA ILE A 114 -22.32 15.41 -7.22
C ILE A 114 -22.68 16.21 -8.46
N CYS A 115 -23.91 16.65 -8.56
CA CYS A 115 -24.29 17.61 -9.58
C CYS A 115 -23.62 18.95 -9.22
N TRP A 116 -22.67 19.39 -10.06
CA TRP A 116 -21.92 20.65 -9.86
C TRP A 116 -22.86 21.84 -9.68
N ASP A 117 -24.03 21.80 -10.33
CA ASP A 117 -25.09 22.81 -10.21
C ASP A 117 -25.64 22.93 -8.77
N SER A 118 -25.69 21.83 -8.02
CA SER A 118 -26.17 21.86 -6.62
C SER A 118 -25.17 22.55 -5.69
N LEU A 119 -23.88 22.50 -5.98
CA LEU A 119 -22.84 23.21 -5.23
C LEU A 119 -22.83 24.71 -5.54
N GLN A 120 -23.11 25.10 -6.77
CA GLN A 120 -23.24 26.52 -7.14
C GLN A 120 -24.42 27.18 -6.43
N HIS A 121 -25.56 26.50 -6.29
CA HIS A 121 -26.70 27.03 -5.51
C HIS A 121 -26.40 27.25 -4.03
N PHE A 122 -25.51 26.44 -3.44
CA PHE A 122 -25.10 26.60 -2.06
C PHE A 122 -24.21 27.85 -1.82
N TRP A 123 -23.45 28.25 -2.85
CA TRP A 123 -22.60 29.44 -2.81
C TRP A 123 -23.39 30.73 -3.04
N GLN A 124 -24.40 30.73 -3.90
CA GLN A 124 -25.23 31.89 -4.21
C GLN A 124 -26.23 32.26 -3.10
N ALA A 125 -26.49 31.36 -2.15
CA ALA A 125 -27.41 31.63 -1.03
C ALA A 125 -26.75 32.36 0.15
N ARG A 126 -25.53 32.85 0.04
CA ARG A 126 -24.77 33.50 1.11
C ARG A 126 -24.23 34.90 0.75
N GLU A 127 -24.68 35.53 -0.33
CA GLU A 127 -24.59 36.95 -0.56
C GLU A 127 -25.93 37.59 -0.17
#